data_9f9597e7e2ec1afd01bec5644b09fb33
#
_entry.id   9f9597e7e2ec1afd01bec5644b09fb33
#
_cell.length_a   1.000
_cell.length_b   1.000
_cell.length_c   1.000
_cell.angle_alpha   90.00
_cell.angle_beta   90.00
_cell.angle_gamma   90.00
#
_symmetry.space_group_name_H-M   'P 1'
#
loop_
_entity.id
_entity.type
_entity.pdbx_description
1 polymer ?
#
loop_
_entity_poly.entity_id
_entity_poly.type
_entity_poly.pdbx_seq_one_letter_code
_entity_poly.pdbx_strand_id
1 'polypeptide(L)'
;MKLLEKDIKERDFKSVYLLYGEENYLKRSYKKKLKEAILGDAEDTMNYSYFEGKEADEIKIIDNAETLPFFADRRLIIIENSGFFKEAKDKMANYIANVCKTTIIIFIESEIDKRNKLYKAVNKNGMVVELGEQKQDALENWVGRYLNSVNKKMLVSNVRYLIETAGTNMDNLMSELEKLVAYTLGRDEITKEDIDSVVVVEITNKIFLMVEAISKKEQKTALLLYDDLLKLKEPPLKILFLIARQFNQLLIVKEMTKLHIDKNEIAKKAQAMPFAVAKLQSQARGFTTDELRNAVEECMETETLIKSGKLADTLGVEMLIIKYSSKTK
;
A
#
# COMPACT_ATOMS: atom_id res chain seq x y z
N MET A 1 10.73 -8.91 8.63
CA MET A 1 10.30 -9.99 7.72
C MET A 1 11.22 -11.20 7.72
N LYS A 2 12.53 -11.11 7.42
CA LYS A 2 13.41 -12.30 7.37
C LYS A 2 13.44 -13.14 8.66
N LEU A 3 13.43 -12.49 9.84
CA LEU A 3 13.38 -13.20 11.13
C LEU A 3 12.04 -13.91 11.34
N LEU A 4 10.93 -13.28 10.97
CA LEU A 4 9.60 -13.88 11.04
C LEU A 4 9.46 -15.10 10.11
N GLU A 5 10.02 -15.01 8.90
CA GLU A 5 10.07 -16.15 7.97
C GLU A 5 10.92 -17.29 8.51
N LYS A 6 12.00 -16.97 9.24
CA LYS A 6 12.84 -17.95 9.93
C LYS A 6 12.06 -18.67 11.03
N ASP A 7 11.39 -17.91 11.92
CA ASP A 7 10.58 -18.48 13.01
C ASP A 7 9.49 -19.43 12.45
N ILE A 8 8.82 -19.03 11.36
CA ILE A 8 7.79 -19.86 10.68
C ILE A 8 8.41 -21.15 10.13
N LYS A 9 9.57 -21.06 9.46
CA LYS A 9 10.22 -22.22 8.83
C LYS A 9 10.79 -23.20 9.86
N GLU A 10 11.41 -22.67 10.93
CA GLU A 10 12.05 -23.47 11.98
C GLU A 10 11.07 -23.90 13.07
N ARG A 11 9.83 -23.36 13.07
CA ARG A 11 8.82 -23.55 14.13
C ARG A 11 9.31 -23.15 15.52
N ASP A 12 10.24 -22.18 15.58
CA ASP A 12 10.78 -21.60 16.81
C ASP A 12 10.12 -20.26 17.09
N PHE A 13 8.93 -20.32 17.71
CA PHE A 13 8.07 -19.13 17.88
C PHE A 13 8.37 -18.38 19.17
N LYS A 14 8.31 -17.04 19.09
CA LYS A 14 8.25 -16.17 20.26
C LYS A 14 6.86 -16.22 20.89
N SER A 15 6.77 -15.95 22.19
CA SER A 15 5.48 -15.87 22.87
C SER A 15 4.60 -14.72 22.41
N VAL A 16 5.19 -13.65 21.84
CA VAL A 16 4.46 -12.47 21.38
C VAL A 16 5.01 -11.94 20.08
N TYR A 17 4.11 -11.60 19.15
CA TYR A 17 4.39 -10.90 17.90
C TYR A 17 3.55 -9.64 17.81
N LEU A 18 4.13 -8.58 17.22
CA LEU A 18 3.40 -7.39 16.77
C LEU A 18 3.70 -7.17 15.29
N LEU A 19 2.67 -7.33 14.47
CA LEU A 19 2.68 -7.02 13.04
C LEU A 19 1.93 -5.71 12.84
N TYR A 20 2.59 -4.65 12.36
CA TYR A 20 1.93 -3.36 12.20
C TYR A 20 2.37 -2.65 10.92
N GLY A 21 1.53 -1.73 10.44
CA GLY A 21 1.80 -0.92 9.25
C GLY A 21 0.65 -0.91 8.25
N GLU A 22 0.87 -0.22 7.14
CA GLU A 22 -0.16 0.07 6.15
C GLU A 22 -0.39 -1.08 5.14
N GLU A 23 0.59 -2.02 5.00
CA GLU A 23 0.50 -3.09 4.00
C GLU A 23 -0.41 -4.24 4.47
N ASN A 24 -1.68 -4.14 4.12
CA ASN A 24 -2.72 -5.09 4.54
C ASN A 24 -2.49 -6.49 3.96
N TYR A 25 -2.01 -6.61 2.73
CA TYR A 25 -1.70 -7.90 2.12
C TYR A 25 -0.70 -8.68 2.96
N LEU A 26 0.40 -8.05 3.37
CA LEU A 26 1.43 -8.69 4.18
C LEU A 26 0.90 -9.07 5.57
N LYS A 27 0.12 -8.20 6.22
CA LYS A 27 -0.51 -8.51 7.52
C LYS A 27 -1.37 -9.77 7.41
N ARG A 28 -2.25 -9.87 6.40
CA ARG A 28 -3.09 -11.06 6.18
C ARG A 28 -2.27 -12.30 5.83
N SER A 29 -1.27 -12.15 4.97
CA SER A 29 -0.40 -13.26 4.55
C SER A 29 0.38 -13.84 5.74
N TYR A 30 1.01 -12.98 6.57
CA TYR A 30 1.74 -13.45 7.74
C TYR A 30 0.82 -13.96 8.85
N LYS A 31 -0.37 -13.36 9.06
CA LYS A 31 -1.41 -13.90 9.95
C LYS A 31 -1.73 -15.34 9.60
N LYS A 32 -2.01 -15.61 8.32
CA LYS A 32 -2.34 -16.96 7.83
C LYS A 32 -1.17 -17.92 8.03
N LYS A 33 0.03 -17.56 7.59
CA LYS A 33 1.24 -18.40 7.71
C LYS A 33 1.59 -18.74 9.16
N LEU A 34 1.50 -17.75 10.07
CA LEU A 34 1.74 -17.98 11.50
C LEU A 34 0.68 -18.90 12.10
N LYS A 35 -0.61 -18.68 11.78
CA LYS A 35 -1.68 -19.54 12.26
C LYS A 35 -1.47 -21.00 11.82
N GLU A 36 -1.22 -21.22 10.55
CA GLU A 36 -0.96 -22.56 9.97
C GLU A 36 0.30 -23.21 10.58
N ALA A 37 1.37 -22.43 10.76
CA ALA A 37 2.63 -22.97 11.30
C ALA A 37 2.51 -23.29 12.81
N ILE A 38 1.71 -22.54 13.58
CA ILE A 38 1.54 -22.73 15.04
C ILE A 38 0.55 -23.84 15.32
N LEU A 39 -0.61 -23.86 14.68
CA LEU A 39 -1.71 -24.79 14.96
C LEU A 39 -1.71 -26.04 14.05
N GLY A 40 -0.96 -26.01 12.93
CA GLY A 40 -1.02 -27.05 11.90
C GLY A 40 -2.29 -26.94 11.04
N ASP A 41 -2.61 -28.04 10.35
CA ASP A 41 -3.76 -28.11 9.41
C ASP A 41 -5.11 -28.28 10.15
N ALA A 42 -5.09 -28.44 11.47
CA ALA A 42 -6.31 -28.55 12.25
C ALA A 42 -6.98 -27.16 12.36
N GLU A 43 -8.23 -27.04 11.93
CA GLU A 43 -9.13 -25.96 12.35
C GLU A 43 -9.40 -26.12 13.87
N ASP A 44 -8.35 -26.02 14.67
CA ASP A 44 -8.42 -26.19 16.11
C ASP A 44 -9.07 -24.95 16.76
N THR A 45 -10.39 -24.98 16.79
CA THR A 45 -11.19 -23.94 17.43
C THR A 45 -10.99 -23.88 18.95
N MET A 46 -10.50 -24.96 19.58
CA MET A 46 -10.27 -25.03 21.02
C MET A 46 -9.02 -24.28 21.47
N ASN A 47 -7.97 -24.26 20.63
CA ASN A 47 -6.69 -23.63 20.93
C ASN A 47 -6.46 -22.31 20.17
N TYR A 48 -7.49 -21.81 19.49
CA TYR A 48 -7.46 -20.57 18.75
C TYR A 48 -8.49 -19.57 19.30
N SER A 49 -8.05 -18.35 19.54
CA SER A 49 -8.95 -17.25 19.91
C SER A 49 -8.63 -16.01 19.05
N TYR A 50 -9.68 -15.34 18.64
CA TYR A 50 -9.59 -14.13 17.82
C TYR A 50 -10.38 -13.00 18.47
N PHE A 51 -9.74 -11.84 18.58
CA PHE A 51 -10.33 -10.61 19.11
C PHE A 51 -10.09 -9.47 18.14
N GLU A 52 -11.12 -8.67 17.87
CA GLU A 52 -11.03 -7.56 16.93
C GLU A 52 -11.66 -6.28 17.48
N GLY A 53 -11.03 -5.15 17.17
CA GLY A 53 -11.57 -3.83 17.46
C GLY A 53 -11.93 -3.63 18.93
N LYS A 54 -13.11 -3.09 19.16
CA LYS A 54 -13.61 -2.78 20.51
C LYS A 54 -13.99 -4.01 21.35
N GLU A 55 -14.10 -5.17 20.74
CA GLU A 55 -14.38 -6.43 21.44
C GLU A 55 -13.13 -6.98 22.15
N ALA A 56 -11.96 -6.44 21.80
CA ALA A 56 -10.71 -6.78 22.46
C ALA A 56 -10.67 -6.20 23.88
N ASP A 57 -10.97 -7.04 24.87
CA ASP A 57 -10.85 -6.72 26.28
C ASP A 57 -9.58 -7.33 26.89
N GLU A 58 -8.72 -6.48 27.51
CA GLU A 58 -7.41 -6.94 28.00
C GLU A 58 -7.53 -8.03 29.08
N ILE A 59 -8.57 -7.99 29.93
CA ILE A 59 -8.75 -8.98 31.00
C ILE A 59 -9.15 -10.31 30.38
N LYS A 60 -10.17 -10.32 29.52
CA LYS A 60 -10.61 -11.54 28.82
C LYS A 60 -9.50 -12.19 28.00
N ILE A 61 -8.65 -11.37 27.37
CA ILE A 61 -7.51 -11.86 26.59
C ILE A 61 -6.47 -12.51 27.52
N ILE A 62 -6.16 -11.89 28.66
CA ILE A 62 -5.22 -12.43 29.65
C ILE A 62 -5.76 -13.73 30.23
N ASP A 63 -7.03 -13.79 30.63
CA ASP A 63 -7.67 -15.01 31.18
C ASP A 63 -7.63 -16.15 30.15
N ASN A 64 -7.89 -15.82 28.86
CA ASN A 64 -7.80 -16.79 27.79
C ASN A 64 -6.34 -17.27 27.57
N ALA A 65 -5.37 -16.36 27.71
CA ALA A 65 -3.96 -16.65 27.52
C ALA A 65 -3.34 -17.53 28.62
N GLU A 66 -3.90 -17.49 29.82
CA GLU A 66 -3.52 -18.34 30.97
C GLU A 66 -4.15 -19.73 30.89
N THR A 67 -5.15 -19.95 30.03
CA THR A 67 -5.77 -21.25 29.83
C THR A 67 -4.82 -22.18 29.06
N LEU A 68 -4.56 -23.36 29.65
CA LEU A 68 -3.71 -24.36 28.99
C LEU A 68 -4.31 -24.86 27.68
N PRO A 69 -3.48 -25.16 26.67
CA PRO A 69 -3.96 -25.70 25.40
C PRO A 69 -4.61 -27.09 25.61
N PHE A 70 -5.64 -27.36 24.81
CA PHE A 70 -6.41 -28.61 24.87
C PHE A 70 -5.88 -29.58 23.81
N PHE A 71 -5.25 -30.66 24.24
CA PHE A 71 -4.64 -31.69 23.39
C PHE A 71 -3.71 -31.15 22.29
N ALA A 72 -3.02 -30.03 22.54
CA ALA A 72 -2.08 -29.39 21.64
C ALA A 72 -0.88 -28.81 22.42
N ASP A 73 0.22 -28.55 21.71
CA ASP A 73 1.42 -27.96 22.30
C ASP A 73 1.25 -26.48 22.63
N ARG A 74 0.40 -25.80 21.88
CA ARG A 74 0.30 -24.33 21.92
C ARG A 74 -1.13 -23.83 21.75
N ARG A 75 -1.41 -22.71 22.42
CA ARG A 75 -2.59 -21.86 22.23
C ARG A 75 -2.20 -20.63 21.43
N LEU A 76 -3.03 -20.25 20.47
CA LEU A 76 -2.83 -19.05 19.64
C LEU A 76 -3.94 -18.04 19.91
N ILE A 77 -3.56 -16.81 20.22
CA ILE A 77 -4.45 -15.66 20.33
C ILE A 77 -4.06 -14.62 19.31
N ILE A 78 -4.98 -14.24 18.44
CA ILE A 78 -4.80 -13.14 17.49
C ILE A 78 -5.68 -11.97 17.91
N ILE A 79 -5.07 -10.80 17.98
CA ILE A 79 -5.71 -9.54 18.37
C ILE A 79 -5.50 -8.54 17.23
N GLU A 80 -6.59 -8.11 16.59
CA GLU A 80 -6.52 -7.29 15.37
C GLU A 80 -7.24 -5.96 15.57
N ASN A 81 -6.61 -4.86 15.18
CA ASN A 81 -7.18 -3.50 15.23
C ASN A 81 -7.73 -3.09 16.61
N SER A 82 -7.10 -3.56 17.67
CA SER A 82 -7.55 -3.35 19.05
C SER A 82 -7.38 -1.92 19.55
N GLY A 83 -6.45 -1.17 18.94
CA GLY A 83 -6.07 0.16 19.41
C GLY A 83 -5.20 0.15 20.69
N PHE A 84 -4.84 -1.01 21.24
CA PHE A 84 -4.08 -1.14 22.48
C PHE A 84 -2.74 -0.43 22.49
N PHE A 85 -2.16 -0.23 21.33
CA PHE A 85 -0.88 0.47 21.16
C PHE A 85 -1.01 2.00 21.06
N LYS A 86 -2.26 2.52 21.11
CA LYS A 86 -2.56 3.96 21.18
C LYS A 86 -3.06 4.38 22.56
N GLU A 87 -3.54 3.44 23.35
CA GLU A 87 -4.10 3.65 24.67
C GLU A 87 -3.20 3.08 25.79
N ALA A 88 -3.43 3.47 27.01
CA ALA A 88 -2.76 2.88 28.17
C ALA A 88 -3.40 1.53 28.50
N LYS A 89 -2.68 0.43 28.27
CA LYS A 89 -3.08 -0.95 28.58
C LYS A 89 -2.03 -1.58 29.52
N ASP A 90 -2.01 -1.08 30.75
CA ASP A 90 -0.97 -1.46 31.72
C ASP A 90 -1.01 -2.91 32.13
N LYS A 91 -2.19 -3.52 32.25
CA LYS A 91 -2.33 -4.93 32.59
C LYS A 91 -1.75 -5.81 31.51
N MET A 92 -2.11 -5.54 30.25
CA MET A 92 -1.56 -6.26 29.09
C MET A 92 -0.05 -6.06 28.99
N ALA A 93 0.45 -4.82 29.15
CA ALA A 93 1.89 -4.54 29.09
C ALA A 93 2.68 -5.29 30.17
N ASN A 94 2.13 -5.42 31.39
CA ASN A 94 2.76 -6.20 32.46
C ASN A 94 2.68 -7.70 32.17
N TYR A 95 1.58 -8.18 31.60
CA TYR A 95 1.39 -9.59 31.25
C TYR A 95 2.38 -10.06 30.16
N ILE A 96 2.65 -9.21 29.16
CA ILE A 96 3.60 -9.52 28.08
C ILE A 96 5.02 -9.83 28.59
N ALA A 97 5.38 -9.38 29.78
CA ALA A 97 6.67 -9.72 30.39
C ALA A 97 6.77 -11.20 30.84
N ASN A 98 5.61 -11.86 31.10
CA ASN A 98 5.53 -13.19 31.66
C ASN A 98 4.38 -14.00 31.01
N VAL A 99 4.30 -14.01 29.68
CA VAL A 99 3.29 -14.80 28.96
C VAL A 99 3.48 -16.29 29.22
N CYS A 100 2.39 -17.01 29.41
CA CYS A 100 2.39 -18.47 29.55
C CYS A 100 3.19 -19.10 28.39
N LYS A 101 4.10 -20.04 28.70
CA LYS A 101 5.04 -20.62 27.71
C LYS A 101 4.32 -21.40 26.60
N THR A 102 3.11 -21.85 26.83
CA THR A 102 2.29 -22.57 25.86
C THR A 102 1.41 -21.65 25.02
N THR A 103 1.42 -20.33 25.29
CA THR A 103 0.57 -19.35 24.59
C THR A 103 1.41 -18.48 23.67
N ILE A 104 0.89 -18.25 22.47
CA ILE A 104 1.44 -17.30 21.50
C ILE A 104 0.37 -16.23 21.25
N ILE A 105 0.76 -14.96 21.43
CA ILE A 105 -0.09 -13.79 21.18
C ILE A 105 0.42 -13.06 19.96
N ILE A 106 -0.46 -12.79 18.98
CA ILE A 106 -0.15 -12.02 17.77
C ILE A 106 -1.04 -10.78 17.74
N PHE A 107 -0.43 -9.62 17.88
CA PHE A 107 -1.08 -8.34 17.63
C PHE A 107 -0.93 -7.94 16.18
N ILE A 108 -2.02 -7.46 15.57
CA ILE A 108 -2.04 -6.96 14.18
C ILE A 108 -2.68 -5.57 14.20
N GLU A 109 -1.89 -4.54 13.92
CA GLU A 109 -2.34 -3.15 14.01
C GLU A 109 -2.00 -2.38 12.74
N SER A 110 -2.78 -1.36 12.42
CA SER A 110 -2.46 -0.45 11.31
C SER A 110 -1.47 0.63 11.76
N GLU A 111 -1.69 1.19 12.94
CA GLU A 111 -0.88 2.27 13.51
C GLU A 111 -0.62 2.01 14.99
N ILE A 112 0.55 2.44 15.45
CA ILE A 112 0.99 2.30 16.85
C ILE A 112 1.69 3.57 17.33
N ASP A 113 1.73 3.77 18.66
CA ASP A 113 2.65 4.72 19.29
C ASP A 113 3.86 3.95 19.87
N LYS A 114 5.05 4.15 19.28
CA LYS A 114 6.30 3.50 19.74
C LYS A 114 6.72 3.91 21.14
N ARG A 115 6.13 4.98 21.73
CA ARG A 115 6.32 5.41 23.12
C ARG A 115 5.46 4.62 24.10
N ASN A 116 4.42 3.95 23.62
CA ASN A 116 3.47 3.18 24.41
C ASN A 116 4.18 2.09 25.22
N LYS A 117 3.70 1.85 26.45
CA LYS A 117 4.26 0.85 27.39
C LYS A 117 4.14 -0.57 26.86
N LEU A 118 3.00 -0.90 26.21
CA LEU A 118 2.77 -2.21 25.62
C LEU A 118 3.73 -2.45 24.43
N TYR A 119 3.95 -1.44 23.58
CA TYR A 119 4.95 -1.54 22.50
C TYR A 119 6.33 -1.89 23.04
N LYS A 120 6.78 -1.18 24.11
CA LYS A 120 8.08 -1.42 24.75
C LYS A 120 8.16 -2.83 25.32
N ALA A 121 7.08 -3.31 25.94
CA ALA A 121 7.00 -4.67 26.48
C ALA A 121 7.11 -5.73 25.40
N VAL A 122 6.36 -5.60 24.29
CA VAL A 122 6.45 -6.51 23.15
C VAL A 122 7.82 -6.47 22.46
N ASN A 123 8.39 -5.26 22.27
CA ASN A 123 9.72 -5.12 21.67
C ASN A 123 10.85 -5.76 22.50
N LYS A 124 10.68 -5.82 23.83
CA LYS A 124 11.65 -6.44 24.75
C LYS A 124 11.51 -7.96 24.79
N ASN A 125 10.28 -8.50 24.80
CA ASN A 125 9.99 -9.89 25.14
C ASN A 125 9.50 -10.72 23.93
N GLY A 126 9.25 -10.11 22.79
CA GLY A 126 8.72 -10.75 21.58
C GLY A 126 9.38 -10.27 20.31
N MET A 127 8.63 -10.28 19.22
CA MET A 127 9.09 -9.77 17.92
C MET A 127 8.15 -8.69 17.39
N VAL A 128 8.72 -7.58 16.97
CA VAL A 128 8.01 -6.48 16.31
C VAL A 128 8.39 -6.43 14.84
N VAL A 129 7.40 -6.44 13.95
CA VAL A 129 7.60 -6.42 12.51
C VAL A 129 6.76 -5.30 11.89
N GLU A 130 7.43 -4.33 11.29
CA GLU A 130 6.80 -3.25 10.54
C GLU A 130 6.54 -3.70 9.10
N LEU A 131 5.28 -3.65 8.68
CA LEU A 131 4.79 -4.06 7.38
C LEU A 131 4.23 -2.83 6.65
N GLY A 132 5.12 -1.92 6.29
CA GLY A 132 4.81 -0.72 5.51
C GLY A 132 4.88 -0.97 4.00
N GLU A 133 4.67 0.10 3.24
CA GLU A 133 4.84 0.07 1.78
C GLU A 133 6.17 -0.56 1.36
N GLN A 134 6.10 -1.43 0.38
CA GLN A 134 7.26 -2.16 -0.09
C GLN A 134 8.02 -1.38 -1.17
N LYS A 135 9.35 -1.41 -1.09
CA LYS A 135 10.20 -0.83 -2.14
C LYS A 135 10.11 -1.67 -3.42
N GLN A 136 10.40 -1.06 -4.56
CA GLN A 136 10.34 -1.70 -5.86
C GLN A 136 11.08 -3.05 -5.91
N ASP A 137 12.33 -3.11 -5.43
CA ASP A 137 13.10 -4.36 -5.43
C ASP A 137 12.41 -5.47 -4.60
N ALA A 138 11.74 -5.11 -3.51
CA ALA A 138 11.00 -6.06 -2.69
C ALA A 138 9.74 -6.56 -3.41
N LEU A 139 9.04 -5.68 -4.14
CA LEU A 139 7.90 -6.03 -4.98
C LEU A 139 8.31 -6.92 -6.16
N GLU A 140 9.40 -6.57 -6.88
CA GLU A 140 9.94 -7.39 -7.97
C GLU A 140 10.26 -8.82 -7.48
N ASN A 141 10.94 -8.93 -6.33
CA ASN A 141 11.25 -10.22 -5.71
C ASN A 141 10.00 -10.98 -5.24
N TRP A 142 8.99 -10.27 -4.76
CA TRP A 142 7.73 -10.87 -4.33
C TRP A 142 6.94 -11.40 -5.53
N VAL A 143 6.81 -10.63 -6.61
CA VAL A 143 6.19 -11.07 -7.87
C VAL A 143 6.91 -12.30 -8.42
N GLY A 144 8.25 -12.29 -8.45
CA GLY A 144 9.03 -13.42 -8.92
C GLY A 144 8.79 -14.69 -8.11
N ARG A 145 8.70 -14.59 -6.78
CA ARG A 145 8.38 -15.73 -5.91
C ARG A 145 6.97 -16.27 -6.14
N TYR A 146 5.99 -15.39 -6.32
CA TYR A 146 4.62 -15.81 -6.64
C TYR A 146 4.56 -16.53 -7.98
N LEU A 147 5.14 -15.97 -9.03
CA LEU A 147 5.16 -16.59 -10.36
C LEU A 147 5.82 -17.97 -10.34
N ASN A 148 6.95 -18.11 -9.62
CA ASN A 148 7.61 -19.40 -9.44
C ASN A 148 6.72 -20.41 -8.71
N SER A 149 5.91 -19.99 -7.74
CA SER A 149 5.01 -20.90 -7.01
C SER A 149 3.87 -21.45 -7.87
N VAL A 150 3.54 -20.75 -8.96
CA VAL A 150 2.49 -21.16 -9.92
C VAL A 150 3.08 -21.62 -11.28
N ASN A 151 4.39 -21.92 -11.32
CA ASN A 151 5.12 -22.37 -12.51
C ASN A 151 5.00 -21.42 -13.71
N LYS A 152 5.01 -20.09 -13.46
CA LYS A 152 5.01 -19.05 -14.48
C LYS A 152 6.34 -18.32 -14.52
N LYS A 153 6.65 -17.75 -15.69
CA LYS A 153 7.86 -16.96 -15.94
C LYS A 153 7.48 -15.61 -16.50
N MET A 154 8.22 -14.58 -16.14
CA MET A 154 8.09 -13.24 -16.66
C MET A 154 9.47 -12.57 -16.69
N LEU A 155 9.80 -11.85 -17.75
CA LEU A 155 11.03 -11.07 -17.82
C LEU A 155 11.01 -9.97 -16.75
N VAL A 156 12.17 -9.68 -16.15
CA VAL A 156 12.29 -8.62 -15.11
C VAL A 156 11.79 -7.27 -15.61
N SER A 157 12.00 -6.94 -16.88
CA SER A 157 11.44 -5.73 -17.52
C SER A 157 9.91 -5.72 -17.50
N ASN A 158 9.27 -6.87 -17.71
CA ASN A 158 7.82 -7.00 -17.69
C ASN A 158 7.27 -6.98 -16.26
N VAL A 159 8.01 -7.53 -15.28
CA VAL A 159 7.65 -7.38 -13.85
C VAL A 159 7.65 -5.90 -13.45
N ARG A 160 8.65 -5.13 -13.86
CA ARG A 160 8.69 -3.68 -13.62
C ARG A 160 7.54 -2.96 -14.29
N TYR A 161 7.26 -3.31 -15.53
CA TYR A 161 6.15 -2.74 -16.28
C TYR A 161 4.79 -3.06 -15.63
N LEU A 162 4.60 -4.28 -15.13
CA LEU A 162 3.42 -4.65 -14.35
C LEU A 162 3.27 -3.78 -13.10
N ILE A 163 4.33 -3.63 -12.30
CA ILE A 163 4.30 -2.79 -11.09
C ILE A 163 4.03 -1.31 -11.45
N GLU A 164 4.62 -0.82 -12.54
CA GLU A 164 4.33 0.53 -13.02
C GLU A 164 2.87 0.71 -13.48
N THR A 165 2.27 -0.31 -14.06
CA THR A 165 0.90 -0.26 -14.59
C THR A 165 -0.16 -0.45 -13.50
N ALA A 166 0.01 -1.49 -12.67
CA ALA A 166 -0.93 -1.86 -11.62
C ALA A 166 -0.74 -1.08 -10.31
N GLY A 167 0.38 -0.35 -10.15
CA GLY A 167 0.74 0.35 -8.91
C GLY A 167 1.48 -0.53 -7.91
N THR A 168 1.81 0.05 -6.75
CA THR A 168 2.61 -0.61 -5.70
C THR A 168 1.78 -1.28 -4.62
N ASN A 169 0.45 -1.14 -4.65
CA ASN A 169 -0.45 -1.81 -3.71
C ASN A 169 -0.43 -3.31 -3.94
N MET A 170 -0.02 -4.08 -2.92
CA MET A 170 0.19 -5.52 -3.06
C MET A 170 -1.11 -6.32 -3.25
N ASP A 171 -2.26 -5.83 -2.74
CA ASP A 171 -3.57 -6.47 -2.99
C ASP A 171 -3.97 -6.34 -4.45
N ASN A 172 -3.79 -5.14 -5.01
CA ASN A 172 -4.08 -4.91 -6.43
C ASN A 172 -3.12 -5.71 -7.32
N LEU A 173 -1.81 -5.67 -7.02
CA LEU A 173 -0.82 -6.47 -7.75
C LEU A 173 -1.14 -7.97 -7.71
N MET A 174 -1.59 -8.50 -6.57
CA MET A 174 -1.98 -9.90 -6.46
C MET A 174 -3.18 -10.22 -7.35
N SER A 175 -4.21 -9.38 -7.31
CA SER A 175 -5.39 -9.53 -8.18
C SER A 175 -5.01 -9.50 -9.67
N GLU A 176 -4.13 -8.59 -10.08
CA GLU A 176 -3.67 -8.50 -11.47
C GLU A 176 -2.82 -9.72 -11.87
N LEU A 177 -1.96 -10.20 -10.96
CA LEU A 177 -1.18 -11.43 -11.18
C LEU A 177 -2.07 -12.66 -11.33
N GLU A 178 -3.11 -12.83 -10.51
CA GLU A 178 -4.07 -13.93 -10.62
C GLU A 178 -4.80 -13.90 -11.97
N LYS A 179 -5.22 -12.73 -12.43
CA LYS A 179 -5.81 -12.56 -13.76
C LYS A 179 -4.84 -12.93 -14.88
N LEU A 180 -3.59 -12.49 -14.80
CA LEU A 180 -2.55 -12.82 -15.78
C LEU A 180 -2.26 -14.32 -15.81
N VAL A 181 -2.16 -14.97 -14.66
CA VAL A 181 -1.99 -16.42 -14.55
C VAL A 181 -3.15 -17.17 -15.18
N ALA A 182 -4.39 -16.74 -14.92
CA ALA A 182 -5.60 -17.33 -15.53
C ALA A 182 -5.66 -17.08 -17.05
N TYR A 183 -5.32 -15.87 -17.51
CA TYR A 183 -5.32 -15.54 -18.93
C TYR A 183 -4.29 -16.34 -19.73
N THR A 184 -3.16 -16.65 -19.11
CA THR A 184 -2.07 -17.40 -19.75
C THR A 184 -2.11 -18.90 -19.49
N LEU A 185 -3.30 -19.46 -19.18
CA LEU A 185 -3.47 -20.93 -19.06
C LEU A 185 -2.96 -21.62 -20.34
N GLY A 186 -2.18 -22.69 -20.16
CA GLY A 186 -1.61 -23.46 -21.28
C GLY A 186 -0.23 -23.00 -21.77
N ARG A 187 0.34 -21.94 -21.22
CA ARG A 187 1.73 -21.51 -21.48
C ARG A 187 2.40 -21.01 -20.21
N ASP A 188 3.72 -21.12 -20.13
CA ASP A 188 4.49 -20.80 -18.93
C ASP A 188 4.91 -19.32 -18.87
N GLU A 189 5.00 -18.65 -20.02
CA GLU A 189 5.49 -17.28 -20.11
C GLU A 189 4.35 -16.26 -20.13
N ILE A 190 4.53 -15.16 -19.36
CA ILE A 190 3.69 -13.97 -19.36
C ILE A 190 4.45 -12.85 -20.05
N THR A 191 3.89 -12.33 -21.14
CA THR A 191 4.52 -11.30 -21.97
C THR A 191 4.01 -9.91 -21.62
N LYS A 192 4.60 -8.88 -22.25
CA LYS A 192 4.13 -7.50 -22.13
C LYS A 192 2.73 -7.32 -22.73
N GLU A 193 2.47 -7.98 -23.86
CA GLU A 193 1.18 -7.93 -24.55
C GLU A 193 0.05 -8.50 -23.69
N ASP A 194 0.34 -9.49 -22.84
CA ASP A 194 -0.62 -10.01 -21.87
C ASP A 194 -0.94 -8.97 -20.80
N ILE A 195 0.09 -8.26 -20.31
CA ILE A 195 -0.10 -7.18 -19.35
C ILE A 195 -0.98 -6.08 -19.96
N ASP A 196 -0.67 -5.66 -21.20
CA ASP A 196 -1.46 -4.64 -21.91
C ASP A 196 -2.91 -5.05 -22.14
N SER A 197 -3.17 -6.36 -22.27
CA SER A 197 -4.51 -6.91 -22.55
C SER A 197 -5.37 -7.12 -21.32
N VAL A 198 -4.76 -7.38 -20.15
CA VAL A 198 -5.48 -7.87 -18.96
C VAL A 198 -5.42 -6.89 -17.79
N VAL A 199 -4.29 -6.21 -17.61
CA VAL A 199 -4.05 -5.39 -16.42
C VAL A 199 -4.77 -4.05 -16.52
N VAL A 200 -5.56 -3.76 -15.50
CA VAL A 200 -6.20 -2.45 -15.39
C VAL A 200 -5.19 -1.43 -14.87
N VAL A 201 -4.95 -0.39 -15.66
CA VAL A 201 -4.08 0.72 -15.23
C VAL A 201 -4.68 1.38 -14.00
N GLU A 202 -3.92 1.47 -12.91
CA GLU A 202 -4.35 2.13 -11.68
C GLU A 202 -4.71 3.59 -11.94
N ILE A 203 -5.73 4.09 -11.23
CA ILE A 203 -6.23 5.47 -11.40
C ILE A 203 -5.10 6.49 -11.23
N THR A 204 -4.26 6.33 -10.21
CA THR A 204 -3.10 7.21 -9.97
C THR A 204 -2.15 7.22 -11.17
N ASN A 205 -1.95 6.07 -11.80
CA ASN A 205 -1.10 5.96 -12.98
C ASN A 205 -1.76 6.56 -14.24
N LYS A 206 -3.09 6.42 -14.39
CA LYS A 206 -3.83 7.13 -15.45
C LYS A 206 -3.73 8.64 -15.29
N ILE A 207 -3.83 9.15 -14.07
CA ILE A 207 -3.61 10.59 -13.76
C ILE A 207 -2.18 10.99 -14.12
N PHE A 208 -1.18 10.17 -13.74
CA PHE A 208 0.20 10.44 -14.08
C PHE A 208 0.41 10.54 -15.60
N LEU A 209 -0.13 9.59 -16.37
CA LEU A 209 -0.08 9.60 -17.85
C LEU A 209 -0.82 10.80 -18.43
N MET A 210 -1.96 11.18 -17.87
CA MET A 210 -2.73 12.34 -18.28
C MET A 210 -1.96 13.64 -18.06
N VAL A 211 -1.34 13.83 -16.90
CA VAL A 211 -0.50 15.00 -16.63
C VAL A 211 0.77 14.99 -17.48
N GLU A 212 1.31 13.81 -17.82
CA GLU A 212 2.39 13.69 -18.79
C GLU A 212 1.97 14.18 -20.18
N ALA A 213 0.81 13.76 -20.66
CA ALA A 213 0.25 14.24 -21.94
C ALA A 213 0.02 15.77 -21.91
N ILE A 214 -0.48 16.30 -20.78
CA ILE A 214 -0.62 17.75 -20.57
C ILE A 214 0.75 18.44 -20.68
N SER A 215 1.79 17.88 -20.04
CA SER A 215 3.15 18.45 -20.07
C SER A 215 3.76 18.50 -21.49
N LYS A 216 3.40 17.53 -22.32
CA LYS A 216 3.80 17.43 -23.73
C LYS A 216 2.91 18.20 -24.70
N LYS A 217 1.85 18.85 -24.17
CA LYS A 217 0.83 19.55 -24.98
C LYS A 217 0.08 18.60 -25.94
N GLU A 218 -0.10 17.34 -25.52
CA GLU A 218 -0.85 16.30 -26.22
C GLU A 218 -2.32 16.29 -25.74
N GLN A 219 -3.05 17.37 -26.05
CA GLN A 219 -4.42 17.60 -25.55
C GLN A 219 -5.36 16.44 -25.82
N LYS A 220 -5.34 15.87 -27.03
CA LYS A 220 -6.21 14.75 -27.40
C LYS A 220 -5.96 13.53 -26.51
N THR A 221 -4.72 13.19 -26.24
CA THR A 221 -4.34 12.07 -25.36
C THR A 221 -4.79 12.32 -23.93
N ALA A 222 -4.61 13.55 -23.42
CA ALA A 222 -5.04 13.92 -22.08
C ALA A 222 -6.58 13.80 -21.90
N LEU A 223 -7.35 14.27 -22.87
CA LEU A 223 -8.83 14.17 -22.84
C LEU A 223 -9.32 12.74 -22.97
N LEU A 224 -8.67 11.89 -23.79
CA LEU A 224 -9.01 10.46 -23.88
C LEU A 224 -8.79 9.74 -22.54
N LEU A 225 -7.68 10.03 -21.84
CA LEU A 225 -7.42 9.46 -20.51
C LEU A 225 -8.43 9.93 -19.47
N TYR A 226 -8.90 11.19 -19.57
CA TYR A 226 -9.96 11.71 -18.71
C TYR A 226 -11.31 11.00 -18.98
N ASP A 227 -11.70 10.86 -20.25
CA ASP A 227 -12.91 10.12 -20.64
C ASP A 227 -12.89 8.66 -20.16
N ASP A 228 -11.73 8.00 -20.24
CA ASP A 228 -11.55 6.65 -19.70
C ASP A 228 -11.74 6.58 -18.18
N LEU A 229 -11.31 7.59 -17.42
CA LEU A 229 -11.56 7.65 -15.98
C LEU A 229 -13.05 7.84 -15.68
N LEU A 230 -13.76 8.66 -16.48
CA LEU A 230 -15.20 8.85 -16.34
C LEU A 230 -15.99 7.57 -16.69
N LYS A 231 -15.57 6.81 -17.72
CA LYS A 231 -16.15 5.49 -18.05
C LYS A 231 -15.98 4.47 -16.94
N LEU A 232 -14.89 4.57 -16.16
CA LEU A 232 -14.67 3.77 -14.97
C LEU A 232 -15.50 4.26 -13.76
N LYS A 233 -16.39 5.25 -13.98
CA LYS A 233 -17.22 5.89 -12.93
C LYS A 233 -16.43 6.54 -11.80
N GLU A 234 -15.22 6.99 -12.09
CA GLU A 234 -14.45 7.77 -11.12
C GLU A 234 -15.07 9.16 -10.95
N PRO A 235 -15.31 9.60 -9.70
CA PRO A 235 -15.89 10.92 -9.46
C PRO A 235 -14.97 12.05 -9.98
N PRO A 236 -15.47 13.02 -10.76
CA PRO A 236 -14.65 14.12 -11.29
C PRO A 236 -13.89 14.90 -10.21
N LEU A 237 -14.48 15.11 -9.02
CA LEU A 237 -13.80 15.74 -7.88
C LEU A 237 -12.61 14.94 -7.37
N LYS A 238 -12.68 13.59 -7.41
CA LYS A 238 -11.54 12.73 -7.06
C LYS A 238 -10.43 12.85 -8.11
N ILE A 239 -10.80 12.89 -9.40
CA ILE A 239 -9.86 13.11 -10.50
C ILE A 239 -9.18 14.47 -10.32
N LEU A 240 -9.95 15.54 -10.07
CA LEU A 240 -9.43 16.89 -9.82
C LEU A 240 -8.41 16.92 -8.68
N PHE A 241 -8.75 16.29 -7.55
CA PHE A 241 -7.85 16.19 -6.41
C PHE A 241 -6.52 15.50 -6.77
N LEU A 242 -6.58 14.42 -7.54
CA LEU A 242 -5.37 13.69 -7.97
C LEU A 242 -4.54 14.51 -8.98
N ILE A 243 -5.18 15.26 -9.88
CA ILE A 243 -4.50 16.21 -10.80
C ILE A 243 -3.80 17.30 -9.99
N ALA A 244 -4.48 17.92 -9.03
CA ALA A 244 -3.92 18.96 -8.17
C ALA A 244 -2.72 18.43 -7.38
N ARG A 245 -2.84 17.23 -6.81
CA ARG A 245 -1.74 16.54 -6.12
C ARG A 245 -0.55 16.33 -7.05
N GLN A 246 -0.78 15.89 -8.29
CA GLN A 246 0.29 15.67 -9.27
C GLN A 246 0.98 16.99 -9.65
N PHE A 247 0.24 18.06 -9.92
CA PHE A 247 0.83 19.38 -10.19
C PHE A 247 1.65 19.90 -9.01
N ASN A 248 1.16 19.73 -7.78
CA ASN A 248 1.91 20.11 -6.58
C ASN A 248 3.21 19.29 -6.43
N GLN A 249 3.17 17.98 -6.71
CA GLN A 249 4.38 17.14 -6.72
C GLN A 249 5.39 17.65 -7.77
N LEU A 250 4.92 17.99 -8.98
CA LEU A 250 5.78 18.53 -10.03
C LEU A 250 6.39 19.88 -9.63
N LEU A 251 5.62 20.74 -8.96
CA LEU A 251 6.11 22.04 -8.46
C LEU A 251 7.23 21.84 -7.43
N ILE A 252 7.02 21.00 -6.42
CA ILE A 252 8.01 20.65 -5.41
C ILE A 252 9.27 20.09 -6.06
N VAL A 253 9.12 19.11 -6.95
CA VAL A 253 10.24 18.46 -7.65
C VAL A 253 11.02 19.49 -8.48
N LYS A 254 10.33 20.39 -9.19
CA LYS A 254 10.96 21.43 -10.02
C LYS A 254 11.75 22.43 -9.18
N GLU A 255 11.18 22.93 -8.09
CA GLU A 255 11.83 23.89 -7.20
C GLU A 255 13.05 23.27 -6.49
N MET A 256 12.90 22.07 -5.92
CA MET A 256 13.99 21.38 -5.25
C MET A 256 15.12 20.95 -6.21
N THR A 257 14.77 20.59 -7.45
CA THR A 257 15.80 20.28 -8.49
C THR A 257 16.62 21.51 -8.83
N LYS A 258 16.00 22.71 -8.93
CA LYS A 258 16.72 23.97 -9.14
C LYS A 258 17.70 24.30 -7.99
N LEU A 259 17.36 23.87 -6.76
CA LEU A 259 18.21 24.05 -5.58
C LEU A 259 19.24 22.92 -5.41
N HIS A 260 19.37 22.02 -6.37
CA HIS A 260 20.30 20.87 -6.35
C HIS A 260 20.14 19.96 -5.12
N ILE A 261 18.93 19.83 -4.58
CA ILE A 261 18.61 18.95 -3.44
C ILE A 261 18.70 17.48 -3.86
N ASP A 262 19.14 16.63 -2.92
CA ASP A 262 19.26 15.19 -3.14
C ASP A 262 17.92 14.52 -3.48
N LYS A 263 17.98 13.48 -4.35
CA LYS A 263 16.78 12.77 -4.85
C LYS A 263 15.93 12.14 -3.74
N ASN A 264 16.53 11.64 -2.67
CA ASN A 264 15.78 11.03 -1.57
C ASN A 264 15.03 12.10 -0.77
N GLU A 265 15.62 13.28 -0.60
CA GLU A 265 14.96 14.40 0.04
C GLU A 265 13.82 14.95 -0.82
N ILE A 266 14.04 15.06 -2.14
CA ILE A 266 12.99 15.41 -3.11
C ILE A 266 11.83 14.41 -3.01
N ALA A 267 12.12 13.10 -3.04
CA ALA A 267 11.12 12.04 -2.92
C ALA A 267 10.28 12.19 -1.65
N LYS A 268 10.95 12.41 -0.51
CA LYS A 268 10.28 12.60 0.79
C LYS A 268 9.36 13.83 0.79
N LYS A 269 9.82 14.97 0.28
CA LYS A 269 9.03 16.21 0.24
C LYS A 269 7.87 16.13 -0.75
N ALA A 270 8.09 15.54 -1.92
CA ALA A 270 7.06 15.33 -2.93
C ALA A 270 6.10 14.17 -2.59
N GLN A 271 6.31 13.47 -1.48
CA GLN A 271 5.55 12.26 -1.13
C GLN A 271 5.52 11.26 -2.29
N ALA A 272 6.67 11.04 -2.92
CA ALA A 272 6.85 10.15 -4.06
C ALA A 272 7.90 9.09 -3.76
N MET A 273 7.84 7.98 -4.47
CA MET A 273 8.88 6.97 -4.37
C MET A 273 10.20 7.48 -5.00
N PRO A 274 11.38 7.18 -4.45
CA PRO A 274 12.66 7.66 -4.98
C PRO A 274 12.89 7.38 -6.46
N PHE A 275 12.42 6.23 -6.96
CA PHE A 275 12.51 5.86 -8.38
C PHE A 275 11.60 6.72 -9.27
N ALA A 276 10.48 7.23 -8.75
CA ALA A 276 9.55 8.06 -9.50
C ALA A 276 10.09 9.50 -9.73
N VAL A 277 11.07 9.95 -8.92
CA VAL A 277 11.61 11.31 -9.00
C VAL A 277 12.13 11.65 -10.39
N ALA A 278 12.82 10.71 -11.06
CA ALA A 278 13.32 10.94 -12.41
C ALA A 278 12.19 11.17 -13.44
N LYS A 279 11.09 10.42 -13.33
CA LYS A 279 9.90 10.60 -14.18
C LYS A 279 9.21 11.95 -13.88
N LEU A 280 9.05 12.29 -12.59
CA LEU A 280 8.50 13.58 -12.17
C LEU A 280 9.36 14.76 -12.64
N GLN A 281 10.69 14.65 -12.57
CA GLN A 281 11.61 15.66 -13.12
C GLN A 281 11.43 15.83 -14.64
N SER A 282 11.25 14.72 -15.36
CA SER A 282 10.98 14.77 -16.81
C SER A 282 9.66 15.49 -17.13
N GLN A 283 8.58 15.14 -16.44
CA GLN A 283 7.28 15.82 -16.59
C GLN A 283 7.36 17.31 -16.22
N ALA A 284 8.03 17.64 -15.12
CA ALA A 284 8.17 19.00 -14.64
C ALA A 284 8.91 19.93 -15.64
N ARG A 285 9.72 19.38 -16.58
CA ARG A 285 10.35 20.18 -17.64
C ARG A 285 9.34 20.79 -18.62
N GLY A 286 8.20 20.14 -18.82
CA GLY A 286 7.15 20.62 -19.74
C GLY A 286 6.35 21.82 -19.21
N PHE A 287 6.63 22.29 -17.99
CA PHE A 287 5.95 23.44 -17.38
C PHE A 287 6.96 24.45 -16.85
N THR A 288 6.59 25.71 -16.78
CA THR A 288 7.28 26.72 -15.96
C THR A 288 6.88 26.55 -14.48
N THR A 289 7.62 27.20 -13.57
CA THR A 289 7.27 27.18 -12.14
C THR A 289 5.94 27.90 -11.89
N ASP A 290 5.71 29.00 -12.61
CA ASP A 290 4.50 29.81 -12.49
C ASP A 290 3.28 29.07 -13.08
N GLU A 291 3.44 28.35 -14.21
CA GLU A 291 2.38 27.47 -14.73
C GLU A 291 1.97 26.41 -13.72
N LEU A 292 2.91 25.76 -13.03
CA LEU A 292 2.58 24.74 -12.01
C LEU A 292 1.90 25.36 -10.78
N ARG A 293 2.34 26.53 -10.34
CA ARG A 293 1.71 27.25 -9.23
C ARG A 293 0.28 27.64 -9.57
N ASN A 294 0.09 28.27 -10.72
CA ASN A 294 -1.25 28.64 -11.22
C ASN A 294 -2.13 27.39 -11.40
N ALA A 295 -1.59 26.27 -11.88
CA ALA A 295 -2.35 25.04 -12.05
C ALA A 295 -2.88 24.50 -10.71
N VAL A 296 -2.06 24.55 -9.65
CA VAL A 296 -2.50 24.14 -8.31
C VAL A 296 -3.58 25.07 -7.78
N GLU A 297 -3.40 26.39 -7.89
CA GLU A 297 -4.38 27.40 -7.45
C GLU A 297 -5.71 27.25 -8.19
N GLU A 298 -5.68 27.12 -9.52
CA GLU A 298 -6.89 26.93 -10.33
C GLU A 298 -7.61 25.61 -10.06
N CYS A 299 -6.90 24.54 -9.71
CA CYS A 299 -7.56 23.32 -9.24
C CYS A 299 -8.37 23.57 -7.96
N MET A 300 -7.84 24.35 -7.02
CA MET A 300 -8.54 24.71 -5.77
C MET A 300 -9.76 25.61 -6.03
N GLU A 301 -9.61 26.59 -6.93
CA GLU A 301 -10.72 27.45 -7.36
C GLU A 301 -11.83 26.63 -8.05
N THR A 302 -11.45 25.74 -8.97
CA THR A 302 -12.38 24.85 -9.66
C THR A 302 -13.12 23.94 -8.68
N GLU A 303 -12.42 23.36 -7.70
CA GLU A 303 -13.05 22.58 -6.63
C GLU A 303 -14.10 23.40 -5.87
N THR A 304 -13.79 24.66 -5.54
CA THR A 304 -14.70 25.56 -4.85
C THR A 304 -15.94 25.89 -5.69
N LEU A 305 -15.77 26.14 -6.99
CA LEU A 305 -16.87 26.39 -7.92
C LEU A 305 -17.78 25.18 -8.08
N ILE A 306 -17.20 23.98 -8.17
CA ILE A 306 -17.96 22.72 -8.26
C ILE A 306 -18.74 22.49 -6.96
N LYS A 307 -18.09 22.57 -5.80
CA LYS A 307 -18.74 22.35 -4.50
C LYS A 307 -19.85 23.36 -4.19
N SER A 308 -19.75 24.59 -4.72
CA SER A 308 -20.79 25.62 -4.59
C SER A 308 -21.89 25.51 -5.66
N GLY A 309 -21.84 24.51 -6.56
CA GLY A 309 -22.82 24.33 -7.63
C GLY A 309 -22.75 25.35 -8.77
N LYS A 310 -21.68 26.17 -8.83
CA LYS A 310 -21.49 27.20 -9.87
C LYS A 310 -20.88 26.63 -11.16
N LEU A 311 -20.32 25.44 -11.11
CA LEU A 311 -19.68 24.77 -12.25
C LEU A 311 -20.00 23.28 -12.21
N ALA A 312 -20.34 22.70 -13.36
CA ALA A 312 -20.51 21.26 -13.48
C ALA A 312 -19.13 20.58 -13.30
N ASP A 313 -19.09 19.50 -12.53
CA ASP A 313 -17.86 18.83 -12.11
C ASP A 313 -17.05 18.29 -13.30
N THR A 314 -17.69 17.60 -14.25
CA THR A 314 -17.03 17.09 -15.45
C THR A 314 -16.46 18.21 -16.31
N LEU A 315 -17.22 19.28 -16.51
CA LEU A 315 -16.80 20.42 -17.31
C LEU A 315 -15.63 21.17 -16.66
N GLY A 316 -15.64 21.35 -15.33
CA GLY A 316 -14.59 22.04 -14.61
C GLY A 316 -13.22 21.36 -14.78
N VAL A 317 -13.18 20.01 -14.68
CA VAL A 317 -11.95 19.25 -14.89
C VAL A 317 -11.51 19.29 -16.36
N GLU A 318 -12.45 19.16 -17.29
CA GLU A 318 -12.16 19.21 -18.72
C GLU A 318 -11.53 20.56 -19.14
N MET A 319 -12.08 21.67 -18.65
CA MET A 319 -11.54 23.00 -18.88
C MET A 319 -10.09 23.16 -18.41
N LEU A 320 -9.75 22.64 -17.23
CA LEU A 320 -8.38 22.64 -16.73
C LEU A 320 -7.44 21.82 -17.61
N ILE A 321 -7.86 20.63 -18.04
CA ILE A 321 -7.08 19.78 -18.94
C ILE A 321 -6.82 20.51 -20.25
N ILE A 322 -7.85 21.11 -20.84
CA ILE A 322 -7.75 21.88 -22.10
C ILE A 322 -6.77 23.05 -21.93
N LYS A 323 -6.93 23.85 -20.87
CA LYS A 323 -6.11 25.03 -20.60
C LYS A 323 -4.63 24.68 -20.52
N TYR A 324 -4.27 23.69 -19.72
CA TYR A 324 -2.86 23.33 -19.47
C TYR A 324 -2.24 22.46 -20.56
N SER A 325 -3.04 21.80 -21.42
CA SER A 325 -2.58 21.04 -22.57
C SER A 325 -2.54 21.85 -23.90
N SER A 326 -3.10 23.05 -23.92
CA SER A 326 -3.05 23.91 -25.10
C SER A 326 -1.62 24.41 -25.36
N LYS A 327 -1.23 24.48 -26.64
CA LYS A 327 0.01 25.16 -27.03
C LYS A 327 -0.23 26.65 -26.81
N THR A 328 0.56 27.28 -25.94
CA THR A 328 0.58 28.76 -25.85
C THR A 328 1.03 29.30 -27.22
N LYS A 329 0.20 30.14 -27.85
CA LYS A 329 0.57 30.82 -29.09
C LYS A 329 1.64 31.83 -28.81
#